data_c832895107120692393ce454c6bcf345
#
_entry.id   c832895107120692393ce454c6bcf345
#
_cell.length_a   1.000
_cell.length_b   1.000
_cell.length_c   1.000
_cell.angle_alpha   90.00
_cell.angle_beta   90.00
_cell.angle_gamma   90.00
#
_symmetry.space_group_name_H-M   'P 1'
#
loop_
_entity.id
_entity.type
_entity.pdbx_description
1 polymer ?
#
loop_
_entity_poly.entity_id
_entity_poly.type
_entity_poly.pdbx_seq_one_letter_code
_entity_poly.pdbx_strand_id
1 'polypeptide(L)'
;MQAISWQQRLWAYVQLTRFDRPVGIELLLWPTLWAVWLAADGQPAWHIVLIFTLGAVLMRAAGCAINDFADRKFDGQVERTKHRPLASGRISAKEALLVFAVLVGASASLLLFLPIAVFWWSFGALALATLYPFMKRFTYLPQFVLGAAFSWAIPMAFVAQGHATDLMCWLLYAANLCWTVAYDTQYAMTDRPDDLKAGVKSTAILFGKYDLLIIGLLQTAFLGLLLAVFALAGLGWSSVIITALVAGLFIYQYQHCKEIGRAHV
;
A
#
# COMPACT_ATOMS: atom_id res chain seq x y z
N MET A 1 14.13 -26.64 16.47
CA MET A 1 13.33 -26.36 15.27
C MET A 1 12.79 -27.67 14.75
N GLN A 2 11.46 -27.88 14.76
CA GLN A 2 10.86 -29.07 14.14
C GLN A 2 11.13 -29.02 12.63
N ALA A 3 11.53 -30.15 12.05
CA ALA A 3 11.71 -30.27 10.62
C ALA A 3 10.34 -30.15 9.92
N ILE A 4 10.06 -28.97 9.36
CA ILE A 4 8.85 -28.75 8.55
C ILE A 4 9.03 -29.40 7.17
N SER A 5 7.95 -29.99 6.63
CA SER A 5 7.97 -30.55 5.29
C SER A 5 8.23 -29.45 4.24
N TRP A 6 8.74 -29.84 3.04
CA TRP A 6 9.00 -28.88 1.98
C TRP A 6 7.72 -28.14 1.52
N GLN A 7 6.57 -28.83 1.54
CA GLN A 7 5.26 -28.23 1.22
C GLN A 7 4.86 -27.16 2.24
N GLN A 8 5.06 -27.42 3.53
CA GLN A 8 4.82 -26.44 4.60
C GLN A 8 5.75 -25.22 4.47
N ARG A 9 6.98 -25.46 4.01
CA ARG A 9 7.94 -24.37 3.78
C ARG A 9 7.56 -23.52 2.57
N LEU A 10 7.15 -24.14 1.46
CA LEU A 10 6.63 -23.43 0.30
C LEU A 10 5.41 -22.58 0.66
N TRP A 11 4.46 -23.15 1.40
CA TRP A 11 3.29 -22.43 1.90
C TRP A 11 3.68 -21.24 2.82
N ALA A 12 4.71 -21.39 3.63
CA ALA A 12 5.21 -20.31 4.45
C ALA A 12 5.78 -19.14 3.62
N TYR A 13 6.41 -19.40 2.45
CA TYR A 13 6.80 -18.34 1.52
C TYR A 13 5.60 -17.65 0.87
N VAL A 14 4.57 -18.40 0.48
CA VAL A 14 3.30 -17.82 -0.04
C VAL A 14 2.67 -16.90 1.00
N GLN A 15 2.68 -17.30 2.28
CA GLN A 15 2.18 -16.46 3.37
C GLN A 15 3.08 -15.26 3.68
N LEU A 16 4.41 -15.39 3.57
CA LEU A 16 5.35 -14.27 3.77
C LEU A 16 5.13 -13.17 2.74
N THR A 17 4.89 -13.55 1.50
CA THR A 17 4.64 -12.64 0.36
C THR A 17 3.18 -12.21 0.23
N ARG A 18 2.28 -12.73 1.08
CA ARG A 18 0.83 -12.45 1.08
C ARG A 18 0.11 -12.83 -0.21
N PHE A 19 0.62 -13.79 -0.99
CA PHE A 19 -0.12 -14.33 -2.14
C PHE A 19 -1.37 -15.12 -1.75
N ASP A 20 -1.46 -15.56 -0.50
CA ASP A 20 -2.67 -16.14 0.10
C ASP A 20 -3.76 -15.09 0.38
N ARG A 21 -3.44 -13.78 0.31
CA ARG A 21 -4.34 -12.65 0.59
C ARG A 21 -4.12 -11.52 -0.41
N PRO A 22 -4.60 -11.63 -1.65
CA PRO A 22 -4.22 -10.75 -2.76
C PRO A 22 -4.73 -9.30 -2.64
N VAL A 23 -5.70 -9.01 -1.77
CA VAL A 23 -6.28 -7.66 -1.58
C VAL A 23 -5.20 -6.57 -1.46
N GLY A 24 -4.09 -6.86 -0.74
CA GLY A 24 -3.00 -5.90 -0.61
C GLY A 24 -2.26 -5.62 -1.92
N ILE A 25 -2.28 -6.56 -2.88
CA ILE A 25 -1.75 -6.36 -4.23
C ILE A 25 -2.68 -5.42 -4.99
N GLU A 26 -3.99 -5.64 -4.92
CA GLU A 26 -5.00 -4.82 -5.59
C GLU A 26 -4.96 -3.37 -5.12
N LEU A 27 -4.79 -3.12 -3.83
CA LEU A 27 -4.67 -1.77 -3.25
C LEU A 27 -3.48 -0.97 -3.81
N LEU A 28 -2.40 -1.62 -4.24
CA LEU A 28 -1.27 -0.99 -4.90
C LEU A 28 -1.46 -0.95 -6.43
N LEU A 29 -1.99 -2.02 -7.00
CA LEU A 29 -2.09 -2.22 -8.45
C LEU A 29 -3.08 -1.24 -9.10
N TRP A 30 -4.28 -1.08 -8.55
CA TRP A 30 -5.29 -0.24 -9.18
C TRP A 30 -4.86 1.23 -9.32
N PRO A 31 -4.34 1.91 -8.28
CA PRO A 31 -3.82 3.28 -8.44
C PRO A 31 -2.65 3.38 -9.41
N THR A 32 -1.79 2.35 -9.44
CA THR A 32 -0.70 2.27 -10.41
C THR A 32 -1.24 2.22 -11.84
N LEU A 33 -2.25 1.39 -12.10
CA LEU A 33 -2.89 1.28 -13.41
C LEU A 33 -3.65 2.56 -13.78
N TRP A 34 -4.35 3.20 -12.84
CA TRP A 34 -4.98 4.51 -13.13
C TRP A 34 -3.95 5.51 -13.66
N ALA A 35 -2.77 5.57 -13.03
CA ALA A 35 -1.71 6.45 -13.49
C ALA A 35 -1.18 6.07 -14.87
N VAL A 36 -1.00 4.77 -15.13
CA VAL A 36 -0.55 4.28 -16.45
C VAL A 36 -1.53 4.66 -17.56
N TRP A 37 -2.85 4.55 -17.31
CA TRP A 37 -3.88 4.90 -18.28
C TRP A 37 -4.04 6.40 -18.45
N LEU A 38 -4.05 7.16 -17.37
CA LEU A 38 -4.16 8.63 -17.42
C LEU A 38 -2.96 9.27 -18.11
N ALA A 39 -1.75 8.82 -17.80
CA ALA A 39 -0.52 9.33 -18.41
C ALA A 39 -0.40 8.98 -19.90
N ALA A 40 -1.21 8.07 -20.43
CA ALA A 40 -1.21 7.66 -21.83
C ALA A 40 -2.49 8.09 -22.57
N ASP A 41 -3.25 9.05 -22.04
CA ASP A 41 -4.52 9.52 -22.62
C ASP A 41 -5.48 8.35 -22.98
N GLY A 42 -5.50 7.31 -22.13
CA GLY A 42 -6.34 6.14 -22.27
C GLY A 42 -5.80 5.03 -23.20
N GLN A 43 -4.60 5.19 -23.77
CA GLN A 43 -4.01 4.24 -24.74
C GLN A 43 -2.58 3.81 -24.38
N PRO A 44 -2.36 3.20 -23.19
CA PRO A 44 -1.03 2.79 -22.78
C PRO A 44 -0.50 1.64 -23.65
N ALA A 45 0.81 1.65 -23.92
CA ALA A 45 1.48 0.51 -24.52
C ALA A 45 1.43 -0.71 -23.59
N TRP A 46 1.04 -1.88 -24.12
CA TRP A 46 0.82 -3.10 -23.32
C TRP A 46 2.05 -3.55 -22.52
N HIS A 47 3.26 -3.33 -23.05
CA HIS A 47 4.48 -3.66 -22.30
C HIS A 47 4.61 -2.82 -21.02
N ILE A 48 4.21 -1.54 -21.04
CA ILE A 48 4.23 -0.66 -19.85
C ILE A 48 3.19 -1.15 -18.84
N VAL A 49 1.97 -1.47 -19.30
CA VAL A 49 0.93 -2.07 -18.42
C VAL A 49 1.45 -3.32 -17.73
N LEU A 50 2.07 -4.23 -18.48
CA LEU A 50 2.61 -5.48 -17.96
C LEU A 50 3.73 -5.24 -16.95
N ILE A 51 4.67 -4.34 -17.27
CA ILE A 51 5.80 -4.01 -16.39
C ILE A 51 5.30 -3.42 -15.07
N PHE A 52 4.38 -2.44 -15.10
CA PHE A 52 3.84 -1.86 -13.87
C PHE A 52 2.98 -2.84 -13.08
N THR A 53 2.24 -3.73 -13.74
CA THR A 53 1.50 -4.81 -13.07
C THR A 53 2.44 -5.77 -12.34
N LEU A 54 3.45 -6.28 -13.03
CA LEU A 54 4.44 -7.18 -12.41
C LEU A 54 5.24 -6.47 -11.33
N GLY A 55 5.65 -5.22 -11.57
CA GLY A 55 6.35 -4.39 -10.60
C GLY A 55 5.53 -4.19 -9.31
N ALA A 56 4.24 -3.88 -9.43
CA ALA A 56 3.35 -3.73 -8.28
C ALA A 56 3.22 -5.03 -7.48
N VAL A 57 3.04 -6.17 -8.15
CA VAL A 57 2.96 -7.50 -7.51
C VAL A 57 4.26 -7.83 -6.77
N LEU A 58 5.41 -7.69 -7.44
CA LEU A 58 6.72 -8.00 -6.87
C LEU A 58 7.07 -7.06 -5.70
N MET A 59 6.87 -5.76 -5.86
CA MET A 59 7.18 -4.79 -4.81
C MET A 59 6.22 -4.89 -3.62
N ARG A 60 4.94 -5.24 -3.84
CA ARG A 60 4.01 -5.53 -2.74
C ARG A 60 4.44 -6.75 -1.94
N ALA A 61 4.85 -7.82 -2.62
CA ALA A 61 5.37 -9.04 -1.99
C ALA A 61 6.68 -8.77 -1.23
N ALA A 62 7.60 -7.99 -1.81
CA ALA A 62 8.83 -7.55 -1.16
C ALA A 62 8.52 -6.70 0.09
N GLY A 63 7.59 -5.76 -0.01
CA GLY A 63 7.13 -4.94 1.11
C GLY A 63 6.58 -5.77 2.27
N CYS A 64 5.86 -6.87 1.99
CA CYS A 64 5.41 -7.81 3.03
C CYS A 64 6.59 -8.51 3.72
N ALA A 65 7.56 -9.01 2.96
CA ALA A 65 8.72 -9.70 3.51
C ALA A 65 9.57 -8.79 4.43
N ILE A 66 9.84 -7.55 4.00
CA ILE A 66 10.61 -6.60 4.82
C ILE A 66 9.80 -6.11 6.04
N ASN A 67 8.48 -5.98 5.91
CA ASN A 67 7.61 -5.63 7.03
C ASN A 67 7.61 -6.74 8.10
N ASP A 68 7.42 -8.00 7.72
CA ASP A 68 7.50 -9.14 8.66
C ASP A 68 8.90 -9.22 9.31
N PHE A 69 9.97 -8.93 8.55
CA PHE A 69 11.32 -8.86 9.12
C PHE A 69 11.47 -7.73 10.15
N ALA A 70 10.95 -6.56 9.86
CA ALA A 70 10.99 -5.43 10.78
C ALA A 70 10.21 -5.76 12.07
N ASP A 71 9.03 -6.37 11.94
CA ASP A 71 8.11 -6.63 13.03
C ASP A 71 8.34 -7.92 13.80
N ARG A 72 9.31 -8.74 13.41
CA ARG A 72 9.57 -10.08 13.96
C ARG A 72 9.64 -10.19 15.49
N LYS A 73 9.97 -9.08 16.17
CA LYS A 73 10.04 -9.04 17.63
C LYS A 73 8.69 -8.72 18.30
N PHE A 74 7.77 -8.11 17.55
CA PHE A 74 6.47 -7.64 18.03
C PHE A 74 5.33 -8.55 17.59
N ASP A 75 5.41 -9.09 16.38
CA ASP A 75 4.35 -9.92 15.78
C ASP A 75 3.95 -11.13 16.63
N GLY A 76 4.87 -11.69 17.42
CA GLY A 76 4.57 -12.78 18.33
C GLY A 76 3.71 -12.39 19.53
N GLN A 77 3.57 -11.11 19.83
CA GLN A 77 2.80 -10.57 20.95
C GLN A 77 1.39 -10.10 20.55
N VAL A 78 1.12 -9.99 19.26
CA VAL A 78 -0.16 -9.54 18.70
C VAL A 78 -0.93 -10.75 18.19
N GLU A 79 -2.17 -10.94 18.65
CA GLU A 79 -3.01 -12.10 18.35
C GLU A 79 -3.15 -12.37 16.85
N ARG A 80 -3.38 -11.32 16.07
CA ARG A 80 -3.55 -11.38 14.61
C ARG A 80 -2.29 -11.80 13.86
N THR A 81 -1.09 -11.48 14.39
CA THR A 81 0.18 -11.64 13.67
C THR A 81 1.09 -12.75 14.23
N LYS A 82 0.79 -13.31 15.40
CA LYS A 82 1.60 -14.37 16.05
C LYS A 82 1.81 -15.62 15.17
N HIS A 83 0.89 -15.88 14.23
CA HIS A 83 0.94 -17.01 13.30
C HIS A 83 1.69 -16.70 11.99
N ARG A 84 2.24 -15.48 11.83
CA ARG A 84 3.05 -15.15 10.65
C ARG A 84 4.28 -16.07 10.54
N PRO A 85 4.74 -16.41 9.33
CA PRO A 85 5.83 -17.37 9.12
C PRO A 85 7.10 -17.04 9.90
N LEU A 86 7.46 -15.76 9.96
CA LEU A 86 8.67 -15.30 10.65
C LEU A 86 8.47 -15.26 12.17
N ALA A 87 7.32 -14.77 12.66
CA ALA A 87 6.99 -14.73 14.09
C ALA A 87 6.88 -16.13 14.71
N SER A 88 6.32 -17.10 13.95
CA SER A 88 6.19 -18.50 14.36
C SER A 88 7.46 -19.35 14.16
N GLY A 89 8.56 -18.78 13.62
CA GLY A 89 9.83 -19.47 13.40
C GLY A 89 9.82 -20.47 12.22
N ARG A 90 8.78 -20.47 11.36
CA ARG A 90 8.71 -21.32 10.15
C ARG A 90 9.65 -20.87 9.06
N ILE A 91 9.99 -19.58 9.03
CA ILE A 91 10.98 -18.95 8.15
C ILE A 91 11.97 -18.16 9.02
N SER A 92 13.24 -18.22 8.69
CA SER A 92 14.28 -17.45 9.37
C SER A 92 14.34 -16.00 8.87
N ALA A 93 14.92 -15.11 9.67
CA ALA A 93 15.15 -13.72 9.29
C ALA A 93 16.03 -13.57 8.03
N LYS A 94 17.01 -14.48 7.86
CA LYS A 94 17.87 -14.49 6.67
C LYS A 94 17.10 -14.86 5.41
N GLU A 95 16.19 -15.83 5.50
CA GLU A 95 15.33 -16.22 4.38
C GLU A 95 14.37 -15.09 4.00
N ALA A 96 13.77 -14.40 4.96
CA ALA A 96 12.90 -13.25 4.68
C ALA A 96 13.64 -12.13 3.94
N LEU A 97 14.88 -11.83 4.35
CA LEU A 97 15.73 -10.86 3.65
C LEU A 97 16.15 -11.32 2.25
N LEU A 98 16.43 -12.62 2.08
CA LEU A 98 16.73 -13.18 0.75
C LEU A 98 15.52 -13.06 -0.18
N VAL A 99 14.33 -13.42 0.29
CA VAL A 99 13.08 -13.26 -0.48
C VAL A 99 12.87 -11.79 -0.86
N PHE A 100 13.06 -10.87 0.07
CA PHE A 100 13.01 -9.43 -0.20
C PHE A 100 14.00 -9.03 -1.31
N ALA A 101 15.27 -9.42 -1.18
CA ALA A 101 16.30 -9.08 -2.17
C ALA A 101 16.02 -9.65 -3.56
N VAL A 102 15.55 -10.91 -3.64
CA VAL A 102 15.18 -11.56 -4.91
C VAL A 102 14.00 -10.83 -5.57
N LEU A 103 12.96 -10.49 -4.81
CA LEU A 103 11.79 -9.78 -5.34
C LEU A 103 12.12 -8.36 -5.80
N VAL A 104 12.95 -7.62 -5.04
CA VAL A 104 13.46 -6.31 -5.44
C VAL A 104 14.33 -6.42 -6.69
N GLY A 105 15.24 -7.40 -6.76
CA GLY A 105 16.08 -7.64 -7.94
C GLY A 105 15.26 -7.99 -9.18
N ALA A 106 14.22 -8.84 -9.03
CA ALA A 106 13.29 -9.16 -10.12
C ALA A 106 12.50 -7.92 -10.57
N SER A 107 12.04 -7.09 -9.61
CA SER A 107 11.38 -5.82 -9.95
C SER A 107 12.33 -4.84 -10.63
N ALA A 108 13.58 -4.74 -10.17
CA ALA A 108 14.59 -3.88 -10.78
C ALA A 108 14.94 -4.29 -12.22
N SER A 109 14.91 -5.59 -12.54
CA SER A 109 15.14 -6.06 -13.91
C SER A 109 14.08 -5.58 -14.91
N LEU A 110 12.87 -5.30 -14.45
CA LEU A 110 11.80 -4.73 -15.30
C LEU A 110 12.13 -3.30 -15.75
N LEU A 111 12.92 -2.56 -14.98
CA LEU A 111 13.33 -1.19 -15.32
C LEU A 111 14.21 -1.12 -16.58
N LEU A 112 14.84 -2.25 -16.96
CA LEU A 112 15.64 -2.34 -18.19
C LEU A 112 14.80 -2.14 -19.47
N PHE A 113 13.49 -2.29 -19.36
CA PHE A 113 12.53 -2.13 -20.46
C PHE A 113 11.79 -0.78 -20.40
N LEU A 114 12.20 0.13 -19.53
CA LEU A 114 11.61 1.46 -19.34
C LEU A 114 12.64 2.56 -19.58
N PRO A 115 12.20 3.82 -19.85
CA PRO A 115 13.11 4.94 -19.92
C PRO A 115 14.01 5.08 -18.69
N ILE A 116 15.26 5.45 -18.89
CA ILE A 116 16.26 5.58 -17.80
C ILE A 116 15.83 6.52 -16.68
N ALA A 117 14.97 7.48 -16.95
CA ALA A 117 14.41 8.36 -15.93
C ALA A 117 13.63 7.57 -14.87
N VAL A 118 12.90 6.51 -15.23
CA VAL A 118 12.14 5.66 -14.29
C VAL A 118 13.07 4.95 -13.32
N PHE A 119 14.26 4.57 -13.78
CA PHE A 119 15.28 3.97 -12.92
C PHE A 119 15.66 4.92 -11.76
N TRP A 120 15.84 6.21 -12.02
CA TRP A 120 16.14 7.17 -10.95
C TRP A 120 14.96 7.36 -9.98
N TRP A 121 13.74 7.37 -10.48
CA TRP A 121 12.54 7.44 -9.65
C TRP A 121 12.35 6.19 -8.78
N SER A 122 12.83 5.02 -9.20
CA SER A 122 12.71 3.77 -8.45
C SER A 122 13.44 3.78 -7.11
N PHE A 123 14.49 4.59 -6.96
CA PHE A 123 15.17 4.76 -5.67
C PHE A 123 14.25 5.36 -4.61
N GLY A 124 13.38 6.30 -4.98
CA GLY A 124 12.36 6.84 -4.07
C GLY A 124 11.35 5.77 -3.64
N ALA A 125 10.89 4.93 -4.57
CA ALA A 125 10.02 3.80 -4.26
C ALA A 125 10.67 2.82 -3.27
N LEU A 126 11.92 2.44 -3.54
CA LEU A 126 12.67 1.51 -2.70
C LEU A 126 12.92 2.10 -1.31
N ALA A 127 13.31 3.37 -1.23
CA ALA A 127 13.52 4.06 0.03
C ALA A 127 12.24 4.09 0.88
N LEU A 128 11.11 4.49 0.32
CA LEU A 128 9.82 4.52 1.02
C LEU A 128 9.36 3.12 1.45
N ALA A 129 9.48 2.12 0.57
CA ALA A 129 9.10 0.74 0.87
C ALA A 129 9.94 0.12 1.99
N THR A 130 11.23 0.46 2.07
CA THR A 130 12.13 -0.05 3.12
C THR A 130 12.01 0.72 4.43
N LEU A 131 11.74 2.03 4.38
CA LEU A 131 11.61 2.89 5.58
C LEU A 131 10.27 2.66 6.30
N TYR A 132 9.18 2.50 5.55
CA TYR A 132 7.82 2.40 6.07
C TYR A 132 7.69 1.44 7.27
N PRO A 133 8.19 0.17 7.23
CA PRO A 133 7.97 -0.77 8.33
C PRO A 133 8.58 -0.33 9.66
N PHE A 134 9.59 0.54 9.61
CA PHE A 134 10.28 1.03 10.81
C PHE A 134 9.61 2.27 11.41
N MET A 135 8.79 2.99 10.62
CA MET A 135 8.23 4.29 11.04
C MET A 135 7.36 4.19 12.29
N LYS A 136 6.62 3.11 12.49
CA LYS A 136 5.77 2.91 13.66
C LYS A 136 6.53 2.89 15.01
N ARG A 137 7.85 2.88 14.98
CA ARG A 137 8.71 3.00 16.17
C ARG A 137 9.05 4.45 16.50
N PHE A 138 9.06 5.31 15.49
CA PHE A 138 9.52 6.68 15.59
C PHE A 138 8.38 7.69 15.55
N THR A 139 7.34 7.45 14.75
CA THR A 139 6.25 8.40 14.54
C THR A 139 4.88 7.74 14.66
N TYR A 140 3.87 8.55 15.00
CA TYR A 140 2.45 8.16 14.96
C TYR A 140 1.84 8.24 13.55
N LEU A 141 2.63 8.60 12.52
CA LEU A 141 2.21 8.78 11.13
C LEU A 141 2.77 7.72 10.16
N PRO A 142 2.95 6.44 10.54
CA PRO A 142 3.46 5.42 9.62
C PRO A 142 2.54 5.24 8.41
N GLN A 143 1.22 5.46 8.55
CA GLN A 143 0.24 5.36 7.47
C GLN A 143 0.50 6.38 6.35
N PHE A 144 1.02 7.56 6.69
CA PHE A 144 1.41 8.56 5.67
C PHE A 144 2.62 8.10 4.86
N VAL A 145 3.60 7.46 5.51
CA VAL A 145 4.76 6.90 4.81
C VAL A 145 4.35 5.73 3.92
N LEU A 146 3.42 4.87 4.38
CA LEU A 146 2.81 3.84 3.55
C LEU A 146 2.07 4.44 2.35
N GLY A 147 1.25 5.47 2.59
CA GLY A 147 0.53 6.18 1.53
C GLY A 147 1.47 6.78 0.50
N ALA A 148 2.57 7.40 0.93
CA ALA A 148 3.60 7.90 0.04
C ALA A 148 4.26 6.77 -0.78
N ALA A 149 4.58 5.63 -0.14
CA ALA A 149 5.15 4.48 -0.81
C ALA A 149 4.20 3.88 -1.87
N PHE A 150 2.92 3.72 -1.53
CA PHE A 150 1.90 3.20 -2.45
C PHE A 150 1.58 4.14 -3.59
N SER A 151 1.70 5.46 -3.37
CA SER A 151 1.47 6.47 -4.40
C SER A 151 2.69 6.68 -5.31
N TRP A 152 3.88 6.19 -4.94
CA TRP A 152 5.11 6.50 -5.69
C TRP A 152 5.16 5.88 -7.09
N ALA A 153 4.38 4.84 -7.36
CA ALA A 153 4.22 4.30 -8.70
C ALA A 153 3.54 5.29 -9.68
N ILE A 154 2.79 6.27 -9.17
CA ILE A 154 2.08 7.27 -9.98
C ILE A 154 3.05 8.15 -10.76
N PRO A 155 3.98 8.91 -10.14
CA PRO A 155 4.96 9.69 -10.90
C PRO A 155 5.86 8.80 -11.78
N MET A 156 6.18 7.57 -11.35
CA MET A 156 6.93 6.64 -12.19
C MET A 156 6.17 6.28 -13.47
N ALA A 157 4.84 6.11 -13.42
CA ALA A 157 4.00 5.82 -14.57
C ALA A 157 3.98 6.99 -15.56
N PHE A 158 3.86 8.25 -15.08
CA PHE A 158 3.94 9.45 -15.91
C PHE A 158 5.28 9.56 -16.62
N VAL A 159 6.38 9.39 -15.90
CA VAL A 159 7.73 9.39 -16.46
C VAL A 159 7.95 8.25 -17.46
N ALA A 160 7.38 7.06 -17.23
CA ALA A 160 7.47 5.93 -18.14
C ALA A 160 6.77 6.17 -19.48
N GLN A 161 5.74 7.00 -19.49
CA GLN A 161 5.01 7.42 -20.70
C GLN A 161 5.64 8.65 -21.38
N GLY A 162 6.78 9.15 -20.87
CA GLY A 162 7.46 10.32 -21.42
C GLY A 162 6.86 11.66 -21.00
N HIS A 163 5.94 11.67 -20.03
CA HIS A 163 5.33 12.89 -19.51
C HIS A 163 6.10 13.45 -18.32
N ALA A 164 6.03 14.78 -18.16
CA ALA A 164 6.47 15.42 -16.93
C ALA A 164 5.52 15.06 -15.78
N THR A 165 6.03 15.11 -14.56
CA THR A 165 5.20 15.00 -13.35
C THR A 165 4.44 16.32 -13.12
N ASP A 166 3.34 16.50 -13.83
CA ASP A 166 2.51 17.68 -13.86
C ASP A 166 1.49 17.76 -12.69
N LEU A 167 0.59 18.73 -12.73
CA LEU A 167 -0.45 18.91 -11.72
C LEU A 167 -1.35 17.68 -11.62
N MET A 168 -1.74 17.05 -12.73
CA MET A 168 -2.59 15.85 -12.74
C MET A 168 -1.92 14.68 -12.01
N CYS A 169 -0.63 14.47 -12.26
CA CYS A 169 0.18 13.46 -11.56
C CYS A 169 0.16 13.67 -10.04
N TRP A 170 0.44 14.88 -9.58
CA TRP A 170 0.51 15.16 -8.14
C TRP A 170 -0.85 15.19 -7.44
N LEU A 171 -1.92 15.59 -8.12
CA LEU A 171 -3.29 15.45 -7.60
C LEU A 171 -3.68 13.98 -7.44
N LEU A 172 -3.36 13.12 -8.41
CA LEU A 172 -3.60 11.68 -8.31
C LEU A 172 -2.76 11.05 -7.20
N TYR A 173 -1.50 11.47 -7.05
CA TYR A 173 -0.63 11.05 -5.94
C TYR A 173 -1.25 11.41 -4.59
N ALA A 174 -1.68 12.66 -4.41
CA ALA A 174 -2.30 13.14 -3.19
C ALA A 174 -3.64 12.42 -2.90
N ALA A 175 -4.45 12.19 -3.94
CA ALA A 175 -5.68 11.42 -3.81
C ALA A 175 -5.39 10.01 -3.27
N ASN A 176 -4.48 9.28 -3.91
CA ASN A 176 -4.13 7.93 -3.46
C ASN A 176 -3.51 7.91 -2.07
N LEU A 177 -2.72 8.91 -1.70
CA LEU A 177 -2.18 9.06 -0.35
C LEU A 177 -3.31 9.21 0.67
N CYS A 178 -4.29 10.10 0.43
CA CYS A 178 -5.45 10.27 1.31
C CYS A 178 -6.23 8.96 1.47
N TRP A 179 -6.48 8.24 0.37
CA TRP A 179 -7.19 6.97 0.40
C TRP A 179 -6.41 5.91 1.19
N THR A 180 -5.10 5.81 0.96
CA THR A 180 -4.24 4.85 1.66
C THR A 180 -4.21 5.12 3.16
N VAL A 181 -4.04 6.38 3.57
CA VAL A 181 -4.06 6.74 4.99
C VAL A 181 -5.41 6.43 5.62
N ALA A 182 -6.52 6.67 4.89
CA ALA A 182 -7.86 6.39 5.40
C ALA A 182 -8.06 4.89 5.68
N TYR A 183 -7.83 4.02 4.69
CA TYR A 183 -8.08 2.58 4.89
C TYR A 183 -7.05 1.94 5.85
N ASP A 184 -5.80 2.38 5.84
CA ASP A 184 -4.80 1.81 6.75
C ASP A 184 -5.01 2.27 8.19
N THR A 185 -5.60 3.48 8.39
CA THR A 185 -6.08 3.90 9.72
C THR A 185 -7.24 3.02 10.18
N GLN A 186 -8.18 2.65 9.29
CA GLN A 186 -9.27 1.71 9.63
C GLN A 186 -8.71 0.34 10.05
N TYR A 187 -7.69 -0.17 9.39
CA TYR A 187 -6.99 -1.38 9.81
C TYR A 187 -6.33 -1.21 11.19
N ALA A 188 -5.65 -0.10 11.42
CA ALA A 188 -5.00 0.18 12.68
C ALA A 188 -5.98 0.35 13.87
N MET A 189 -7.25 0.72 13.61
CA MET A 189 -8.28 0.76 14.65
C MET A 189 -8.55 -0.62 15.26
N THR A 190 -8.50 -1.68 14.47
CA THR A 190 -8.70 -3.06 14.93
C THR A 190 -7.53 -3.55 15.79
N ASP A 191 -6.32 -3.06 15.53
CA ASP A 191 -5.11 -3.47 16.27
C ASP A 191 -4.80 -2.54 17.46
N ARG A 192 -5.56 -1.45 17.66
CA ARG A 192 -5.29 -0.41 18.67
C ARG A 192 -5.03 -0.95 20.08
N PRO A 193 -5.83 -1.91 20.63
CA PRO A 193 -5.60 -2.43 21.98
C PRO A 193 -4.26 -3.16 22.14
N ASP A 194 -3.83 -3.88 21.11
CA ASP A 194 -2.57 -4.62 21.09
C ASP A 194 -1.39 -3.69 20.79
N ASP A 195 -1.55 -2.73 19.89
CA ASP A 195 -0.54 -1.71 19.57
C ASP A 195 -0.17 -0.88 20.80
N LEU A 196 -1.15 -0.49 21.62
CA LEU A 196 -0.92 0.23 22.88
C LEU A 196 -0.08 -0.61 23.86
N LYS A 197 -0.37 -1.91 23.99
CA LYS A 197 0.39 -2.82 24.87
C LYS A 197 1.81 -3.05 24.35
N ALA A 198 1.97 -3.15 23.03
CA ALA A 198 3.27 -3.38 22.37
C ALA A 198 4.11 -2.09 22.23
N GLY A 199 3.57 -0.92 22.57
CA GLY A 199 4.25 0.38 22.38
C GLY A 199 4.44 0.78 20.92
N VAL A 200 3.60 0.24 20.02
CA VAL A 200 3.60 0.56 18.59
C VAL A 200 2.78 1.82 18.34
N LYS A 201 3.26 2.68 17.45
CA LYS A 201 2.62 3.95 17.10
C LYS A 201 1.81 3.82 15.82
N SER A 202 0.60 4.41 15.79
CA SER A 202 -0.26 4.44 14.59
C SER A 202 -1.13 5.69 14.56
N THR A 203 -1.68 6.01 13.37
CA THR A 203 -2.66 7.09 13.21
C THR A 203 -3.94 6.82 14.01
N ALA A 204 -4.35 5.56 14.16
CA ALA A 204 -5.51 5.21 14.98
C ALA A 204 -5.31 5.61 16.45
N ILE A 205 -4.09 5.46 16.99
CA ILE A 205 -3.75 5.93 18.35
C ILE A 205 -3.71 7.46 18.38
N LEU A 206 -3.07 8.11 17.39
CA LEU A 206 -2.93 9.56 17.33
C LEU A 206 -4.29 10.26 17.24
N PHE A 207 -5.17 9.77 16.38
CA PHE A 207 -6.48 10.38 16.14
C PHE A 207 -7.47 10.10 17.26
N GLY A 208 -7.32 8.99 17.97
CA GLY A 208 -8.12 8.63 19.13
C GLY A 208 -9.62 8.70 18.82
N LYS A 209 -10.36 9.53 19.58
CA LYS A 209 -11.81 9.73 19.41
C LYS A 209 -12.19 10.45 18.10
N TYR A 210 -11.24 11.04 17.39
CA TYR A 210 -11.46 11.74 16.13
C TYR A 210 -11.12 10.90 14.90
N ASP A 211 -10.79 9.62 15.08
CA ASP A 211 -10.36 8.73 13.98
C ASP A 211 -11.37 8.66 12.83
N LEU A 212 -12.65 8.42 13.12
CA LEU A 212 -13.72 8.40 12.12
C LEU A 212 -13.91 9.75 11.41
N LEU A 213 -13.79 10.86 12.13
CA LEU A 213 -13.88 12.19 11.52
C LEU A 213 -12.73 12.41 10.54
N ILE A 214 -11.50 12.09 10.94
CA ILE A 214 -10.32 12.29 10.10
C ILE A 214 -10.35 11.34 8.90
N ILE A 215 -10.78 10.08 9.08
CA ILE A 215 -11.01 9.14 7.97
C ILE A 215 -12.02 9.72 6.98
N GLY A 216 -13.16 10.26 7.46
CA GLY A 216 -14.17 10.90 6.61
C GLY A 216 -13.63 12.10 5.85
N LEU A 217 -12.80 12.95 6.49
CA LEU A 217 -12.15 14.08 5.83
C LEU A 217 -11.15 13.61 4.75
N LEU A 218 -10.35 12.58 5.02
CA LEU A 218 -9.43 11.99 4.04
C LEU A 218 -10.16 11.39 2.85
N GLN A 219 -11.27 10.67 3.08
CA GLN A 219 -12.12 10.11 2.03
C GLN A 219 -12.78 11.23 1.19
N THR A 220 -13.22 12.31 1.83
CA THR A 220 -13.76 13.48 1.12
C THR A 220 -12.69 14.18 0.29
N ALA A 221 -11.49 14.35 0.84
CA ALA A 221 -10.34 14.90 0.11
C ALA A 221 -9.98 14.02 -1.10
N PHE A 222 -9.95 12.70 -0.93
CA PHE A 222 -9.74 11.76 -2.04
C PHE A 222 -10.75 11.98 -3.17
N LEU A 223 -12.05 12.06 -2.85
CA LEU A 223 -13.10 12.26 -3.87
C LEU A 223 -12.94 13.61 -4.59
N GLY A 224 -12.65 14.69 -3.86
CA GLY A 224 -12.44 16.02 -4.45
C GLY A 224 -11.21 16.06 -5.36
N LEU A 225 -10.09 15.47 -4.92
CA LEU A 225 -8.87 15.36 -5.72
C LEU A 225 -9.08 14.50 -6.97
N LEU A 226 -9.81 13.38 -6.84
CA LEU A 226 -10.12 12.50 -7.96
C LEU A 226 -11.01 13.20 -8.99
N LEU A 227 -12.01 13.99 -8.56
CA LEU A 227 -12.82 14.81 -9.48
C LEU A 227 -11.96 15.86 -10.21
N ALA A 228 -11.00 16.48 -9.53
CA ALA A 228 -10.06 17.40 -10.16
C ALA A 228 -9.20 16.71 -11.22
N VAL A 229 -8.68 15.50 -10.92
CA VAL A 229 -7.95 14.68 -11.90
C VAL A 229 -8.84 14.35 -13.11
N PHE A 230 -10.07 13.93 -12.89
CA PHE A 230 -11.01 13.60 -13.98
C PHE A 230 -11.35 14.83 -14.84
N ALA A 231 -11.49 16.00 -14.23
CA ALA A 231 -11.72 17.25 -14.95
C ALA A 231 -10.51 17.63 -15.82
N LEU A 232 -9.28 17.49 -15.31
CA LEU A 232 -8.05 17.73 -16.07
C LEU A 232 -7.88 16.72 -17.21
N ALA A 233 -8.28 15.47 -17.00
CA ALA A 233 -8.25 14.42 -18.02
C ALA A 233 -9.42 14.52 -19.03
N GLY A 234 -10.29 15.50 -18.91
CA GLY A 234 -11.43 15.69 -19.83
C GLY A 234 -12.49 14.59 -19.77
N LEU A 235 -12.55 13.83 -18.67
CA LEU A 235 -13.52 12.75 -18.47
C LEU A 235 -14.92 13.35 -18.19
N GLY A 236 -15.92 12.87 -18.94
CA GLY A 236 -17.27 13.39 -18.89
C GLY A 236 -18.09 12.94 -17.67
N TRP A 237 -19.42 12.98 -17.79
CA TRP A 237 -20.37 12.67 -16.70
C TRP A 237 -20.21 11.29 -16.06
N SER A 238 -19.62 10.30 -16.75
CA SER A 238 -19.33 8.99 -16.21
C SER A 238 -18.41 9.07 -14.97
N SER A 239 -17.47 10.01 -14.94
CA SER A 239 -16.57 10.24 -13.81
C SER A 239 -17.31 10.70 -12.56
N VAL A 240 -18.32 11.56 -12.71
CA VAL A 240 -19.18 12.01 -11.61
C VAL A 240 -19.99 10.85 -11.04
N ILE A 241 -20.55 10.01 -11.91
CA ILE A 241 -21.31 8.82 -11.48
C ILE A 241 -20.41 7.87 -10.70
N ILE A 242 -19.21 7.56 -11.21
CA ILE A 242 -18.25 6.70 -10.54
C ILE A 242 -17.88 7.29 -9.16
N THR A 243 -17.58 8.59 -9.10
CA THR A 243 -17.25 9.25 -7.83
C THR A 243 -18.40 9.19 -6.83
N ALA A 244 -19.65 9.34 -7.28
CA ALA A 244 -20.84 9.21 -6.42
C ALA A 244 -21.01 7.77 -5.90
N LEU A 245 -20.74 6.76 -6.71
CA LEU A 245 -20.76 5.36 -6.27
C LEU A 245 -19.68 5.10 -5.20
N VAL A 246 -18.47 5.60 -5.41
CA VAL A 246 -17.37 5.49 -4.42
C VAL A 246 -17.74 6.22 -3.14
N ALA A 247 -18.37 7.41 -3.21
CA ALA A 247 -18.88 8.11 -2.03
C ALA A 247 -19.90 7.27 -1.26
N GLY A 248 -20.80 6.59 -1.95
CA GLY A 248 -21.76 5.64 -1.35
C GLY A 248 -21.07 4.49 -0.61
N LEU A 249 -20.00 3.93 -1.19
CA LEU A 249 -19.19 2.90 -0.53
C LEU A 249 -18.46 3.45 0.71
N PHE A 250 -17.97 4.67 0.69
CA PHE A 250 -17.34 5.29 1.85
C PHE A 250 -18.32 5.53 2.99
N ILE A 251 -19.58 5.94 2.68
CA ILE A 251 -20.65 6.07 3.68
C ILE A 251 -20.96 4.70 4.29
N TYR A 252 -21.04 3.66 3.48
CA TYR A 252 -21.22 2.28 3.96
C TYR A 252 -20.10 1.85 4.87
N GLN A 253 -18.83 2.06 4.47
CA GLN A 253 -17.66 1.75 5.29
C GLN A 253 -17.66 2.53 6.62
N TYR A 254 -18.01 3.81 6.58
CA TYR A 254 -18.09 4.65 7.78
C TYR A 254 -19.08 4.09 8.82
N GLN A 255 -20.25 3.63 8.36
CA GLN A 255 -21.27 3.05 9.23
C GLN A 255 -20.75 1.78 9.93
N HIS A 256 -20.07 0.89 9.21
CA HIS A 256 -19.50 -0.35 9.76
C HIS A 256 -18.31 -0.08 10.69
N CYS A 257 -17.42 0.85 10.35
CA CYS A 257 -16.31 1.23 11.22
C CYS A 257 -16.77 1.86 12.54
N LYS A 258 -17.93 2.51 12.55
CA LYS A 258 -18.54 3.06 13.78
C LYS A 258 -18.91 1.96 14.79
N GLU A 259 -19.31 0.79 14.31
CA GLU A 259 -19.60 -0.37 15.16
C GLU A 259 -18.32 -0.95 15.78
N ILE A 260 -17.26 -1.08 14.99
CA ILE A 260 -15.94 -1.56 15.45
C ILE A 260 -15.38 -0.62 16.52
N GLY A 261 -15.44 0.70 16.31
CA GLY A 261 -14.98 1.70 17.27
C GLY A 261 -15.74 1.67 18.61
N ARG A 262 -17.02 1.30 18.60
CA ARG A 262 -17.85 1.16 19.83
C ARG A 262 -17.56 -0.11 20.61
N ALA A 263 -17.10 -1.18 19.97
CA ALA A 263 -16.80 -2.44 20.63
C ALA A 263 -15.49 -2.38 21.44
N HIS A 264 -14.69 -1.30 21.30
CA HIS A 264 -13.39 -1.11 21.94
C HIS A 264 -13.33 0.13 22.86
N VAL A 265 -14.48 0.71 23.22
CA VAL A 265 -14.65 1.74 24.26
C VAL A 265 -15.42 1.12 25.43
#